data_302665cd06bfa2cb703d1947bcb67db7
#
_entry.id   302665cd06bfa2cb703d1947bcb67db7
#
_cell.length_a   1.000
_cell.length_b   1.000
_cell.length_c   1.000
_cell.angle_alpha   90.00
_cell.angle_beta   90.00
_cell.angle_gamma   90.00
#
_symmetry.space_group_name_H-M   'P 1'
#
loop_
_entity.id
_entity.type
_entity.pdbx_description
1 polymer ?
#
loop_
_entity_poly.entity_id
_entity_poly.type
_entity_poly.pdbx_seq_one_letter_code
_entity_poly.pdbx_strand_id
1 'polypeptide(L)'
;MRRLELLEPHKEAVRSLLRSAARNPALALALNALAVRSQQWMLTAANINASGPLGQLRAQGLALLFANVLRTWVDDDEKGLSRTLASLDRALASGQRWSGILDDVCSIPARLCQRTGRRRNRARASGDEFVAA
;
A
#
# COMPACT_ATOMS: atom_id res chain seq x y z
N MET A 1 16.95 2.98 -2.82
CA MET A 1 17.99 3.64 -3.61
C MET A 1 18.56 2.72 -4.69
N ARG A 2 19.02 1.52 -4.35
CA ARG A 2 19.66 0.59 -5.32
C ARG A 2 18.87 0.36 -6.63
N ARG A 3 17.53 0.38 -6.60
CA ARG A 3 16.69 0.29 -7.81
C ARG A 3 16.82 1.51 -8.72
N LEU A 4 16.91 2.71 -8.16
CA LEU A 4 17.05 3.94 -8.93
C LEU A 4 18.46 4.05 -9.53
N GLU A 5 19.48 3.61 -8.81
CA GLU A 5 20.86 3.55 -9.29
C GLU A 5 20.99 2.62 -10.52
N LEU A 6 20.31 1.46 -10.48
CA LEU A 6 20.26 0.54 -11.62
C LEU A 6 19.49 1.08 -12.82
N LEU A 7 18.56 2.01 -12.61
CA LEU A 7 17.78 2.67 -13.67
C LEU A 7 18.47 3.90 -14.24
N GLU A 8 19.53 4.41 -13.60
CA GLU A 8 20.25 5.62 -14.02
C GLU A 8 20.67 5.57 -15.50
N PRO A 9 21.26 4.50 -16.03
CA PRO A 9 21.63 4.41 -17.45
C PRO A 9 20.44 4.48 -18.41
N HIS A 10 19.22 4.23 -17.89
CA HIS A 10 17.98 4.14 -18.67
C HIS A 10 17.00 5.27 -18.34
N LYS A 11 17.46 6.36 -17.72
CA LYS A 11 16.63 7.48 -17.26
C LYS A 11 15.75 8.06 -18.37
N GLU A 12 16.30 8.25 -19.58
CA GLU A 12 15.54 8.73 -20.73
C GLU A 12 14.44 7.75 -21.20
N ALA A 13 14.72 6.47 -21.16
CA ALA A 13 13.72 5.45 -21.49
C ALA A 13 12.56 5.45 -20.47
N VAL A 14 12.87 5.59 -19.18
CA VAL A 14 11.87 5.72 -18.13
C VAL A 14 11.04 6.99 -18.30
N ARG A 15 11.68 8.12 -18.63
CA ARG A 15 11.01 9.38 -18.93
C ARG A 15 10.03 9.25 -20.11
N SER A 16 10.46 8.62 -21.20
CA SER A 16 9.62 8.36 -22.36
C SER A 16 8.43 7.46 -22.03
N LEU A 17 8.67 6.40 -21.23
CA LEU A 17 7.63 5.48 -20.78
C LEU A 17 6.59 6.18 -19.91
N LEU A 18 6.99 7.01 -18.96
CA LEU A 18 6.08 7.79 -18.11
C LEU A 18 5.24 8.78 -18.93
N ARG A 19 5.84 9.45 -19.93
CA ARG A 19 5.10 10.33 -20.85
C ARG A 19 4.09 9.56 -21.69
N SER A 20 4.46 8.39 -22.18
CA SER A 20 3.56 7.51 -22.95
C SER A 20 2.40 7.01 -22.09
N ALA A 21 2.66 6.60 -20.85
CA ALA A 21 1.64 6.20 -19.90
C ALA A 21 0.67 7.34 -19.56
N ALA A 22 1.16 8.60 -19.46
CA ALA A 22 0.31 9.75 -19.22
C ALA A 22 -0.69 10.03 -20.37
N ARG A 23 -0.37 9.60 -21.58
CA ARG A 23 -1.21 9.78 -22.78
C ARG A 23 -2.05 8.55 -23.10
N ASN A 24 -1.71 7.38 -22.55
CA ASN A 24 -2.39 6.11 -22.82
C ASN A 24 -2.83 5.45 -21.51
N PRO A 25 -4.13 5.55 -21.17
CA PRO A 25 -4.63 4.99 -19.91
C PRO A 25 -4.53 3.46 -19.85
N ALA A 26 -4.60 2.75 -20.97
CA ALA A 26 -4.43 1.29 -20.99
C ALA A 26 -2.98 0.91 -20.62
N LEU A 27 -2.00 1.63 -21.14
CA LEU A 27 -0.60 1.44 -20.79
C LEU A 27 -0.36 1.79 -19.31
N ALA A 28 -0.95 2.87 -18.81
CA ALA A 28 -0.85 3.26 -17.41
C ALA A 28 -1.40 2.17 -16.47
N LEU A 29 -2.55 1.59 -16.80
CA LEU A 29 -3.13 0.48 -16.03
C LEU A 29 -2.27 -0.78 -16.06
N ALA A 30 -1.72 -1.14 -17.22
CA ALA A 30 -0.82 -2.29 -17.35
C ALA A 30 0.45 -2.10 -16.50
N LEU A 31 1.07 -0.93 -16.57
CA LEU A 31 2.24 -0.60 -15.75
C LEU A 31 1.92 -0.58 -14.27
N ASN A 32 0.75 -0.05 -13.87
CA ASN A 32 0.29 -0.08 -12.50
C ASN A 32 0.13 -1.53 -12.00
N ALA A 33 -0.49 -2.41 -12.80
CA ALA A 33 -0.67 -3.81 -12.43
C ALA A 33 0.67 -4.53 -12.21
N LEU A 34 1.65 -4.29 -13.09
CA LEU A 34 3.01 -4.80 -12.93
C LEU A 34 3.70 -4.25 -11.67
N ALA A 35 3.55 -2.95 -11.41
CA ALA A 35 4.08 -2.31 -10.23
C ALA A 35 3.50 -2.90 -8.95
N VAL A 36 2.17 -3.06 -8.87
CA VAL A 36 1.48 -3.67 -7.72
C VAL A 36 1.98 -5.08 -7.49
N ARG A 37 2.07 -5.90 -8.53
CA ARG A 37 2.60 -7.27 -8.44
C ARG A 37 4.04 -7.28 -7.91
N SER A 38 4.88 -6.37 -8.38
CA SER A 38 6.25 -6.21 -7.87
C SER A 38 6.28 -5.85 -6.39
N GLN A 39 5.40 -4.95 -5.94
CA GLN A 39 5.30 -4.58 -4.53
C GLN A 39 4.79 -5.73 -3.65
N GLN A 40 3.86 -6.54 -4.14
CA GLN A 40 3.40 -7.74 -3.42
C GLN A 40 4.55 -8.71 -3.15
N TRP A 41 5.39 -8.98 -4.14
CA TRP A 41 6.59 -9.79 -3.95
C TRP A 41 7.54 -9.22 -2.91
N MET A 42 7.73 -7.91 -2.90
CA MET A 42 8.59 -7.24 -1.90
C MET A 42 7.99 -7.32 -0.49
N LEU A 43 6.68 -7.12 -0.34
CA LEU A 43 6.00 -7.26 0.93
C LEU A 43 6.11 -8.69 1.46
N THR A 44 5.90 -9.69 0.61
CA THR A 44 6.04 -11.10 0.97
C THR A 44 7.48 -11.42 1.41
N ALA A 45 8.47 -10.92 0.68
CA ALA A 45 9.89 -11.09 1.02
C ALA A 45 10.26 -10.40 2.36
N ALA A 46 9.56 -9.31 2.71
CA ALA A 46 9.71 -8.61 3.98
C ALA A 46 8.88 -9.24 5.12
N ASN A 47 8.24 -10.38 4.88
CA ASN A 47 7.38 -11.08 5.84
C ASN A 47 6.14 -10.26 6.27
N ILE A 48 5.72 -9.32 5.42
CA ILE A 48 4.53 -8.50 5.61
C ILE A 48 3.37 -9.14 4.85
N ASN A 49 2.23 -9.31 5.52
CA ASN A 49 1.07 -9.92 4.88
C ASN A 49 0.59 -9.09 3.69
N ALA A 50 0.79 -9.64 2.49
CA ALA A 50 0.35 -9.05 1.22
C ALA A 50 -0.94 -9.70 0.68
N SER A 51 -1.54 -10.63 1.43
CA SER A 51 -2.72 -11.38 1.03
C SER A 51 -4.01 -10.63 1.38
N GLY A 52 -5.07 -10.92 0.61
CA GLY A 52 -6.39 -10.33 0.83
C GLY A 52 -6.51 -8.85 0.42
N PRO A 53 -7.67 -8.23 0.64
CA PRO A 53 -7.96 -6.87 0.19
C PRO A 53 -7.02 -5.81 0.77
N LEU A 54 -6.65 -5.95 2.05
CA LEU A 54 -5.73 -5.05 2.74
C LEU A 54 -4.30 -5.15 2.21
N GLY A 55 -3.84 -6.38 1.92
CA GLY A 55 -2.54 -6.58 1.30
C GLY A 55 -2.46 -5.97 -0.10
N GLN A 56 -3.54 -6.09 -0.88
CA GLN A 56 -3.64 -5.45 -2.18
C GLN A 56 -3.63 -3.91 -2.07
N LEU A 57 -4.37 -3.35 -1.11
CA LEU A 57 -4.39 -1.90 -0.88
C LEU A 57 -3.01 -1.36 -0.46
N ARG A 58 -2.29 -2.09 0.39
CA ARG A 58 -0.91 -1.76 0.76
C ARG A 58 0.03 -1.79 -0.45
N ALA A 59 -0.06 -2.84 -1.26
CA ALA A 59 0.73 -2.98 -2.48
C ALA A 59 0.43 -1.87 -3.50
N GLN A 60 -0.85 -1.50 -3.65
CA GLN A 60 -1.28 -0.38 -4.51
C GLN A 60 -0.73 0.96 -3.99
N GLY A 61 -0.82 1.21 -2.69
CA GLY A 61 -0.27 2.42 -2.07
C GLY A 61 1.24 2.55 -2.30
N LEU A 62 2.00 1.45 -2.12
CA LEU A 62 3.43 1.41 -2.39
C LEU A 62 3.75 1.60 -3.88
N ALA A 63 2.94 1.05 -4.79
CA ALA A 63 3.12 1.25 -6.23
C ALA A 63 2.95 2.71 -6.63
N LEU A 64 1.92 3.39 -6.11
CA LEU A 64 1.68 4.81 -6.34
C LEU A 64 2.78 5.69 -5.73
N LEU A 65 3.23 5.36 -4.51
CA LEU A 65 4.35 6.02 -3.86
C LEU A 65 5.61 5.91 -4.72
N PHE A 66 5.94 4.71 -5.16
CA PHE A 66 7.10 4.47 -6.02
C PHE A 66 6.99 5.21 -7.36
N ALA A 67 5.81 5.22 -7.99
CA ALA A 67 5.58 5.97 -9.22
C ALA A 67 5.77 7.48 -9.04
N ASN A 68 5.38 8.04 -7.89
CA ASN A 68 5.59 9.45 -7.56
C ASN A 68 7.08 9.76 -7.36
N VAL A 69 7.80 8.92 -6.63
CA VAL A 69 9.26 9.06 -6.45
C VAL A 69 9.98 8.94 -7.79
N LEU A 70 9.56 8.00 -8.64
CA LEU A 70 10.14 7.80 -9.96
C LEU A 70 9.95 9.03 -10.88
N ARG A 71 8.79 9.70 -10.81
CA ARG A 71 8.56 10.97 -11.53
C ARG A 71 9.51 12.06 -11.06
N THR A 72 9.66 12.24 -9.75
CA THR A 72 10.59 13.22 -9.20
C THR A 72 12.03 12.89 -9.60
N TRP A 73 12.42 11.62 -9.54
CA TRP A 73 13.76 11.16 -9.91
C TRP A 73 14.09 11.40 -11.39
N VAL A 74 13.15 11.21 -12.29
CA VAL A 74 13.35 11.44 -13.73
C VAL A 74 13.65 12.91 -14.02
N ASP A 75 13.06 13.83 -13.23
CA ASP A 75 13.23 15.28 -13.39
C ASP A 75 14.34 15.85 -12.48
N ASP A 76 15.00 15.00 -11.67
CA ASP A 76 16.08 15.38 -10.76
C ASP A 76 17.43 15.16 -11.45
N ASP A 77 18.02 16.26 -11.91
CA ASP A 77 19.34 16.25 -12.58
C ASP A 77 20.50 16.51 -11.60
N GLU A 78 20.21 16.68 -10.29
CA GLU A 78 21.22 16.89 -9.27
C GLU A 78 21.96 15.58 -8.93
N LYS A 79 23.31 15.64 -8.91
CA LYS A 79 24.16 14.47 -8.58
C LYS A 79 23.90 13.86 -7.19
N GLY A 80 23.22 14.57 -6.29
CA GLY A 80 22.90 14.12 -4.94
C GLY A 80 21.47 13.58 -4.76
N LEU A 81 20.63 13.61 -5.80
CA LEU A 81 19.22 13.19 -5.74
C LEU A 81 18.46 13.79 -4.54
N SER A 82 18.77 15.03 -4.20
CA SER A 82 18.24 15.72 -3.01
C SER A 82 16.72 15.84 -3.03
N ARG A 83 16.16 16.17 -4.19
CA ARG A 83 14.71 16.25 -4.42
C ARG A 83 14.04 14.88 -4.32
N THR A 84 14.68 13.87 -4.89
CA THR A 84 14.20 12.47 -4.84
C THR A 84 14.19 11.95 -3.41
N LEU A 85 15.24 12.20 -2.64
CA LEU A 85 15.30 11.85 -1.21
C LEU A 85 14.21 12.54 -0.39
N ALA A 86 14.04 13.85 -0.57
CA ALA A 86 12.99 14.61 0.12
C ALA A 86 11.58 14.15 -0.27
N SER A 87 11.36 13.77 -1.53
CA SER A 87 10.07 13.20 -1.97
C SER A 87 9.81 11.83 -1.37
N LEU A 88 10.84 11.00 -1.27
CA LEU A 88 10.77 9.68 -0.65
C LEU A 88 10.44 9.79 0.84
N ASP A 89 11.11 10.68 1.58
CA ASP A 89 10.84 10.89 3.01
C ASP A 89 9.42 11.35 3.26
N ARG A 90 8.92 12.32 2.49
CA ARG A 90 7.52 12.77 2.58
C ARG A 90 6.54 11.66 2.25
N ALA A 91 6.83 10.89 1.22
CA ALA A 91 5.98 9.80 0.78
C ALA A 91 5.92 8.68 1.83
N LEU A 92 7.07 8.33 2.45
CA LEU A 92 7.13 7.35 3.54
C LEU A 92 6.42 7.84 4.79
N ALA A 93 6.62 9.10 5.19
CA ALA A 93 5.93 9.71 6.32
C ALA A 93 4.40 9.74 6.12
N SER A 94 3.94 10.01 4.89
CA SER A 94 2.52 9.91 4.53
C SER A 94 2.03 8.47 4.56
N GLY A 95 2.80 7.54 4.00
CA GLY A 95 2.47 6.12 3.97
C GLY A 95 2.31 5.50 5.36
N GLN A 96 3.15 5.89 6.32
CA GLN A 96 3.03 5.45 7.72
C GLN A 96 1.74 5.96 8.38
N ARG A 97 1.33 7.19 8.11
CA ARG A 97 0.05 7.72 8.61
C ARG A 97 -1.15 6.98 8.01
N TRP A 98 -1.11 6.70 6.71
CA TRP A 98 -2.18 5.96 6.04
C TRP A 98 -2.27 4.50 6.49
N SER A 99 -1.14 3.82 6.73
CA SER A 99 -1.16 2.44 7.25
C SER A 99 -1.78 2.37 8.65
N GLY A 100 -1.48 3.31 9.53
CA GLY A 100 -2.11 3.42 10.85
C GLY A 100 -3.62 3.63 10.76
N ILE A 101 -4.08 4.54 9.90
CA ILE A 101 -5.51 4.80 9.68
C ILE A 101 -6.22 3.56 9.09
N LEU A 102 -5.60 2.87 8.14
CA LEU A 102 -6.17 1.65 7.56
C LEU A 102 -6.26 0.51 8.58
N ASP A 103 -5.25 0.33 9.42
CA ASP A 103 -5.27 -0.67 10.48
C ASP A 103 -6.34 -0.34 11.53
N ASP A 104 -6.54 0.93 11.87
CA ASP A 104 -7.60 1.39 12.78
C ASP A 104 -8.99 1.19 12.16
N VAL A 105 -9.21 1.62 10.93
CA VAL A 105 -10.49 1.45 10.23
C VAL A 105 -10.86 -0.01 10.05
N CYS A 106 -9.90 -0.87 9.75
CA CYS A 106 -10.15 -2.31 9.59
C CYS A 106 -10.30 -3.07 10.91
N SER A 107 -9.85 -2.51 12.03
CA SER A 107 -10.09 -3.06 13.36
C SER A 107 -11.51 -2.81 13.88
N ILE A 108 -12.22 -1.81 13.34
CA ILE A 108 -13.59 -1.43 13.75
C ILE A 108 -14.60 -2.58 13.54
N PRO A 109 -14.70 -3.24 12.36
CA PRO A 109 -15.64 -4.34 12.18
C PRO A 109 -15.34 -5.55 13.05
N ALA A 110 -14.06 -5.85 13.32
CA ALA A 110 -13.68 -6.95 14.21
C ALA A 110 -14.14 -6.70 15.66
N ARG A 111 -14.03 -5.47 16.13
CA ARG A 111 -14.53 -5.06 17.47
C ARG A 111 -16.06 -5.06 17.57
N LEU A 112 -16.77 -4.72 16.49
CA LEU A 112 -18.23 -4.79 16.42
C LEU A 112 -18.71 -6.26 16.42
N CYS A 113 -18.08 -7.15 15.66
CA CYS A 113 -18.41 -8.58 15.65
C CYS A 113 -18.18 -9.24 17.01
N GLN A 114 -17.12 -8.87 17.73
CA GLN A 114 -16.87 -9.36 19.09
C GLN A 114 -17.91 -8.87 20.11
N ARG A 115 -18.40 -7.64 19.97
CA ARG A 115 -19.47 -7.11 20.85
C ARG A 115 -20.81 -7.81 20.64
N THR A 116 -21.17 -8.11 19.40
CA THR A 116 -22.41 -8.85 19.07
C THR A 116 -22.35 -10.32 19.51
N GLY A 117 -21.20 -10.96 19.36
CA GLY A 117 -20.98 -12.33 19.86
C GLY A 117 -21.09 -12.44 21.39
N ARG A 118 -20.55 -11.47 22.12
CA ARG A 118 -20.62 -11.44 23.59
C ARG A 118 -22.04 -11.19 24.11
N ARG A 119 -22.84 -10.36 23.40
CA ARG A 119 -24.27 -10.17 23.74
C ARG A 119 -25.09 -11.43 23.50
N ARG A 120 -24.82 -12.16 22.43
CA ARG A 120 -25.53 -13.41 22.08
C ARG A 120 -25.23 -14.53 23.06
N ASN A 121 -24.01 -14.65 23.56
CA ASN A 121 -23.65 -15.63 24.60
C ASN A 121 -24.23 -15.28 25.97
N ARG A 122 -24.34 -13.99 26.32
CA ARG A 122 -24.99 -13.57 27.58
C ARG A 122 -26.49 -13.84 27.57
N ALA A 123 -27.16 -13.65 26.42
CA ALA A 123 -28.59 -13.93 26.27
C ALA A 123 -28.90 -15.43 26.32
N ARG A 124 -27.97 -16.29 25.87
CA ARG A 124 -28.10 -17.75 25.99
C ARG A 124 -27.90 -18.24 27.43
N ALA A 125 -26.92 -17.71 28.15
CA ALA A 125 -26.66 -18.08 29.55
C ALA A 125 -27.81 -17.69 30.50
N SER A 126 -28.53 -16.60 30.23
CA SER A 126 -29.69 -16.21 31.04
C SER A 126 -30.97 -16.98 30.68
N GLY A 127 -31.03 -17.61 29.51
CA GLY A 127 -32.17 -18.45 29.09
C GLY A 127 -32.14 -19.86 29.70
N ASP A 128 -30.96 -20.39 29.92
CA ASP A 128 -30.81 -21.74 30.49
C ASP A 128 -31.09 -21.79 32.02
N GLU A 129 -30.95 -20.65 32.71
CA GLU A 129 -31.23 -20.55 34.16
C GLU A 129 -32.74 -20.49 34.48
N PHE A 130 -33.57 -20.13 33.48
CA PHE A 130 -35.03 -20.02 33.66
C PHE A 130 -35.78 -21.36 33.36
N VAL A 131 -35.10 -22.33 32.77
CA VAL A 131 -35.68 -23.66 32.43
C VAL A 131 -35.38 -24.70 33.49
N ALA A 132 -34.50 -24.43 34.46
CA ALA A 132 -34.06 -25.37 35.50
C ALA A 132 -34.75 -25.11 36.89
N ALA A 133 -35.77 -24.23 36.94
CA ALA A 133 -36.64 -24.02 38.10
C ALA A 133 -38.06 -24.49 37.81
#